data_b671856b8041fc31b5014beb54c97ec7
#
_entry.id   b671856b8041fc31b5014beb54c97ec7
#
_cell.length_a   1.000
_cell.length_b   1.000
_cell.length_c   1.000
_cell.angle_alpha   90.00
_cell.angle_beta   90.00
_cell.angle_gamma   90.00
#
_symmetry.space_group_name_H-M   'P 1'
#
loop_
_entity.id
_entity.type
_entity.pdbx_description
1 polymer ?
#
loop_
_entity_poly.entity_id
_entity_poly.type
_entity_poly.pdbx_seq_one_letter_code
_entity_poly.pdbx_strand_id
1 'polypeptide(L)'
;MKKICLCCLALICLTNLFAQETVNYKEKMPYKIWVKMAPKLNDEFFKTDEAIRIGDNVLLYQQTTGGWPKNIYMPAELTQQELEDVLASKDEVNESTIDNGATSTEIQYLSRLYLAT
;
A
#
# COMPACT_ATOMS: atom_id res chain seq x y z
N MET A 1 -42.73 45.71 -12.51
CA MET A 1 -41.26 45.51 -12.54
C MET A 1 -40.91 44.35 -11.62
N LYS A 2 -40.60 43.22 -12.19
CA LYS A 2 -40.21 42.05 -11.41
C LYS A 2 -38.70 42.11 -11.18
N LYS A 3 -38.28 42.30 -9.93
CA LYS A 3 -36.87 42.17 -9.53
C LYS A 3 -36.52 40.71 -9.53
N ILE A 4 -35.77 40.27 -10.53
CA ILE A 4 -35.20 38.95 -10.57
C ILE A 4 -34.11 38.91 -9.53
N CYS A 5 -34.29 38.03 -8.55
CA CYS A 5 -33.36 37.83 -7.45
C CYS A 5 -32.07 37.23 -8.00
N LEU A 6 -30.99 38.00 -7.95
CA LEU A 6 -29.65 37.65 -8.44
C LEU A 6 -28.90 36.64 -7.51
N CYS A 7 -29.62 36.09 -6.53
CA CYS A 7 -29.04 35.17 -5.54
C CYS A 7 -29.00 33.71 -5.96
N CYS A 8 -29.59 33.33 -7.09
CA CYS A 8 -29.58 31.92 -7.51
C CYS A 8 -28.42 31.51 -8.41
N LEU A 9 -27.52 32.43 -8.78
CA LEU A 9 -26.39 32.13 -9.67
C LEU A 9 -25.06 31.88 -8.95
N ALA A 10 -25.03 31.98 -7.62
CA ALA A 10 -23.78 31.81 -6.86
C ALA A 10 -23.62 30.40 -6.25
N LEU A 11 -24.54 29.46 -6.49
CA LEU A 11 -24.52 28.14 -5.88
C LEU A 11 -24.05 26.99 -6.79
N ILE A 12 -23.57 27.31 -8.00
CA ILE A 12 -23.21 26.28 -8.98
C ILE A 12 -21.68 26.13 -9.18
N CYS A 13 -20.86 26.84 -8.44
CA CYS A 13 -19.41 26.83 -8.67
C CYS A 13 -18.57 26.31 -7.51
N LEU A 14 -19.07 25.41 -6.67
CA LEU A 14 -18.26 24.79 -5.61
C LEU A 14 -18.39 23.26 -5.57
N THR A 15 -18.62 22.64 -6.71
CA THR A 15 -18.15 21.27 -6.88
C THR A 15 -16.67 21.38 -7.24
N ASN A 16 -15.84 21.64 -6.24
CA ASN A 16 -14.43 21.31 -6.34
C ASN A 16 -14.37 19.82 -6.65
N LEU A 17 -14.17 19.51 -7.93
CA LEU A 17 -13.60 18.25 -8.32
C LEU A 17 -12.23 18.20 -7.63
N PHE A 18 -12.17 17.69 -6.42
CA PHE A 18 -10.97 17.03 -5.97
C PHE A 18 -10.84 15.83 -6.90
N ALA A 19 -10.12 16.02 -8.02
CA ALA A 19 -9.50 14.93 -8.70
C ALA A 19 -8.60 14.29 -7.64
N GLN A 20 -9.08 13.22 -7.02
CA GLN A 20 -8.29 12.40 -6.15
C GLN A 20 -7.25 11.82 -7.08
N GLU A 21 -6.04 12.41 -7.07
CA GLU A 21 -4.89 11.78 -7.71
C GLU A 21 -4.81 10.39 -7.11
N THR A 22 -5.12 9.38 -7.92
CA THR A 22 -4.91 7.99 -7.57
C THR A 22 -3.39 7.79 -7.52
N VAL A 23 -2.81 8.09 -6.37
CA VAL A 23 -1.39 7.84 -6.14
C VAL A 23 -1.21 6.33 -6.22
N ASN A 24 -0.55 5.89 -7.26
CA ASN A 24 -0.26 4.48 -7.46
C ASN A 24 0.55 3.97 -6.24
N TYR A 25 0.01 3.02 -5.49
CA TYR A 25 0.68 2.46 -4.31
C TYR A 25 2.08 1.91 -4.64
N LYS A 26 2.33 1.48 -5.89
CA LYS A 26 3.64 1.04 -6.40
C LYS A 26 4.67 2.18 -6.48
N GLU A 27 4.25 3.43 -6.47
CA GLU A 27 5.11 4.61 -6.62
C GLU A 27 5.33 5.39 -5.31
N LYS A 28 4.63 5.06 -4.21
CA LYS A 28 4.65 5.84 -2.97
C LYS A 28 6.04 6.02 -2.36
N MET A 29 6.91 5.03 -2.49
CA MET A 29 8.29 5.10 -1.99
C MET A 29 9.20 4.15 -2.78
N PRO A 30 10.49 4.47 -2.92
CA PRO A 30 11.42 3.54 -3.55
C PRO A 30 11.47 2.22 -2.79
N TYR A 31 11.10 1.12 -3.42
CA TYR A 31 11.15 -0.24 -2.86
C TYR A 31 12.52 -0.60 -2.25
N LYS A 32 13.60 0.02 -2.76
CA LYS A 32 14.97 -0.16 -2.24
C LYS A 32 15.10 0.21 -0.77
N ILE A 33 14.23 1.09 -0.25
CA ILE A 33 14.20 1.42 1.18
C ILE A 33 13.72 0.19 1.95
N TRP A 34 12.65 -0.45 1.52
CA TRP A 34 12.10 -1.64 2.18
C TRP A 34 13.10 -2.80 2.24
N VAL A 35 13.63 -3.23 1.09
CA VAL A 35 14.56 -4.37 1.02
C VAL A 35 15.88 -4.14 1.76
N LYS A 36 16.27 -2.86 1.99
CA LYS A 36 17.44 -2.52 2.78
C LYS A 36 17.14 -2.38 4.27
N MET A 37 15.94 -1.96 4.62
CA MET A 37 15.52 -1.69 6.00
C MET A 37 15.05 -2.96 6.71
N ALA A 38 14.19 -3.75 6.08
CA ALA A 38 13.54 -4.89 6.72
C ALA A 38 14.54 -5.89 7.35
N PRO A 39 15.66 -6.28 6.70
CA PRO A 39 16.64 -7.16 7.30
C PRO A 39 17.37 -6.59 8.51
N LYS A 40 17.37 -5.25 8.66
CA LYS A 40 18.11 -4.55 9.72
C LYS A 40 17.25 -4.21 10.94
N LEU A 41 15.95 -4.45 10.88
CA LEU A 41 15.07 -4.25 12.02
C LEU A 41 15.52 -5.14 13.17
N ASN A 42 15.48 -4.63 14.39
CA ASN A 42 15.85 -5.39 15.58
C ASN A 42 14.67 -6.22 16.11
N ASP A 43 14.93 -7.13 17.03
CA ASP A 43 13.90 -8.02 17.57
C ASP A 43 12.84 -7.29 18.40
N GLU A 44 13.19 -6.15 19.04
CA GLU A 44 12.24 -5.33 19.78
C GLU A 44 11.22 -4.68 18.87
N PHE A 45 11.62 -4.32 17.63
CA PHE A 45 10.68 -3.80 16.63
C PHE A 45 9.56 -4.81 16.34
N PHE A 46 9.90 -6.09 16.21
CA PHE A 46 8.91 -7.14 15.87
C PHE A 46 7.87 -7.40 16.98
N LYS A 47 8.04 -6.82 18.16
CA LYS A 47 7.07 -6.87 19.27
C LYS A 47 6.07 -5.70 19.24
N THR A 48 6.14 -4.82 18.27
CA THR A 48 5.31 -3.62 18.17
C THR A 48 4.06 -3.83 17.31
N ASP A 49 3.02 -3.04 17.56
CA ASP A 49 1.82 -3.00 16.71
C ASP A 49 2.16 -2.58 15.27
N GLU A 50 3.16 -1.72 15.09
CA GLU A 50 3.61 -1.32 13.77
C GLU A 50 4.21 -2.49 12.98
N ALA A 51 4.94 -3.38 13.63
CA ALA A 51 5.44 -4.58 12.98
C ALA A 51 4.30 -5.50 12.52
N ILE A 52 3.25 -5.62 13.33
CA ILE A 52 2.05 -6.40 12.98
C ILE A 52 1.35 -5.75 11.77
N ARG A 53 1.13 -4.44 11.81
CA ARG A 53 0.52 -3.70 10.70
C ARG A 53 1.27 -3.88 9.38
N ILE A 54 2.60 -3.80 9.41
CA ILE A 54 3.43 -4.06 8.23
C ILE A 54 3.32 -5.52 7.78
N GLY A 55 3.27 -6.46 8.73
CA GLY A 55 3.06 -7.88 8.43
C GLY A 55 1.72 -8.14 7.72
N ASP A 56 0.65 -7.48 8.15
CA ASP A 56 -0.66 -7.55 7.49
C ASP A 56 -0.57 -7.02 6.05
N ASN A 57 0.12 -5.91 5.82
CA ASN A 57 0.37 -5.41 4.48
C ASN A 57 1.19 -6.41 3.65
N VAL A 58 2.25 -6.99 4.20
CA VAL A 58 3.05 -8.01 3.50
C VAL A 58 2.15 -9.17 3.05
N LEU A 59 1.29 -9.69 3.93
CA LEU A 59 0.33 -10.75 3.59
C LEU A 59 -0.69 -10.30 2.54
N LEU A 60 -1.10 -9.03 2.58
CA LEU A 60 -2.03 -8.46 1.61
C LEU A 60 -1.47 -8.52 0.18
N TYR A 61 -0.17 -8.23 0.00
CA TYR A 61 0.49 -8.26 -1.30
C TYR A 61 0.86 -9.66 -1.78
N GLN A 62 0.74 -10.69 -0.94
CA GLN A 62 1.05 -12.05 -1.35
C GLN A 62 0.12 -12.50 -2.48
N GLN A 63 0.70 -12.95 -3.56
CA GLN A 63 -0.01 -13.49 -4.72
C GLN A 63 -0.53 -14.90 -4.44
N THR A 64 -1.54 -15.36 -5.18
CA THR A 64 -2.07 -16.73 -5.07
C THR A 64 -1.04 -17.81 -5.41
N THR A 65 0.03 -17.45 -6.12
CA THR A 65 1.20 -18.30 -6.37
C THR A 65 2.09 -18.52 -5.14
N GLY A 66 1.85 -17.77 -4.04
CA GLY A 66 2.61 -17.85 -2.80
C GLY A 66 3.80 -16.87 -2.72
N GLY A 67 4.17 -16.24 -3.83
CA GLY A 67 5.24 -15.23 -3.88
C GLY A 67 4.70 -13.79 -3.84
N TRP A 68 5.59 -12.84 -4.00
CA TRP A 68 5.30 -11.40 -3.97
C TRP A 68 5.78 -10.69 -5.23
N PRO A 69 5.09 -9.61 -5.66
CA PRO A 69 5.57 -8.73 -6.71
C PRO A 69 6.77 -7.91 -6.24
N LYS A 70 7.63 -7.52 -7.18
CA LYS A 70 8.78 -6.65 -6.89
C LYS A 70 8.41 -5.18 -6.82
N ASN A 71 9.31 -4.38 -6.26
CA ASN A 71 9.27 -2.91 -6.27
C ASN A 71 8.13 -2.32 -5.43
N ILE A 72 7.75 -2.97 -4.34
CA ILE A 72 6.72 -2.52 -3.41
C ILE A 72 7.36 -2.05 -2.11
N TYR A 73 6.93 -0.89 -1.61
CA TYR A 73 7.23 -0.43 -0.26
C TYR A 73 6.15 -0.92 0.71
N MET A 74 6.39 -2.07 1.34
CA MET A 74 5.41 -2.77 2.19
C MET A 74 4.88 -1.94 3.38
N PRO A 75 5.68 -1.05 4.03
CA PRO A 75 5.20 -0.24 5.14
C PRO A 75 4.20 0.87 4.77
N ALA A 76 3.97 1.14 3.48
CA ALA A 76 3.06 2.20 3.07
C ALA A 76 1.63 1.97 3.59
N GLU A 77 1.01 3.04 4.08
CA GLU A 77 -0.43 3.04 4.33
C GLU A 77 -1.18 3.09 3.01
N LEU A 78 -2.23 2.29 2.89
CA LEU A 78 -3.04 2.19 1.69
C LEU A 78 -4.35 2.95 1.86
N THR A 79 -4.74 3.68 0.83
CA THR A 79 -6.12 4.17 0.71
C THR A 79 -7.06 3.00 0.40
N GLN A 80 -8.37 3.21 0.56
CA GLN A 80 -9.36 2.19 0.23
C GLN A 80 -9.25 1.72 -1.23
N GLN A 81 -9.04 2.64 -2.17
CA GLN A 81 -8.88 2.31 -3.58
C GLN A 81 -7.62 1.47 -3.83
N GLU A 82 -6.50 1.84 -3.21
CA GLU A 82 -5.25 1.07 -3.33
C GLU A 82 -5.38 -0.34 -2.75
N LEU A 83 -6.12 -0.49 -1.65
CA LEU A 83 -6.43 -1.80 -1.06
C LEU A 83 -7.22 -2.66 -2.05
N GLU A 84 -8.26 -2.10 -2.68
CA GLU A 84 -9.06 -2.79 -3.68
C GLU A 84 -8.22 -3.20 -4.90
N ASP A 85 -7.34 -2.33 -5.38
CA ASP A 85 -6.43 -2.62 -6.49
C ASP A 85 -5.45 -3.76 -6.15
N VAL A 86 -4.89 -3.77 -4.93
CA VAL A 86 -4.02 -4.85 -4.46
C VAL A 86 -4.77 -6.17 -4.40
N LEU A 87 -5.98 -6.18 -3.85
CA LEU A 87 -6.81 -7.38 -3.78
C LEU A 87 -7.17 -7.92 -5.17
N ALA A 88 -7.47 -7.04 -6.12
CA ALA A 88 -7.78 -7.41 -7.50
C ALA A 88 -6.56 -8.02 -8.24
N SER A 89 -5.34 -7.64 -7.85
CA SER A 89 -4.10 -8.11 -8.50
C SER A 89 -3.58 -9.46 -7.99
N LYS A 90 -4.21 -10.07 -6.98
CA LYS A 90 -3.69 -11.29 -6.33
C LYS A 90 -3.53 -12.50 -7.25
N ASP A 91 -4.33 -12.58 -8.30
CA ASP A 91 -4.33 -13.68 -9.27
C ASP A 91 -3.44 -13.42 -10.49
N GLU A 92 -2.70 -12.32 -10.51
CA GLU A 92 -1.76 -11.99 -11.58
C GLU A 92 -0.49 -12.85 -11.47
N VAL A 93 -0.55 -14.06 -12.00
CA VAL A 93 0.47 -15.12 -11.84
C VAL A 93 1.88 -14.75 -12.29
N ASN A 94 2.04 -13.72 -13.12
CA ASN A 94 3.35 -13.26 -13.63
C ASN A 94 4.01 -12.19 -12.76
N GLU A 95 3.38 -11.77 -11.69
CA GLU A 95 3.88 -10.70 -10.80
C GLU A 95 4.81 -11.23 -9.70
N SER A 96 4.66 -12.50 -9.30
CA SER A 96 5.54 -13.12 -8.27
C SER A 96 6.95 -13.32 -8.80
N THR A 97 7.95 -12.86 -8.02
CA THR A 97 9.35 -12.91 -8.43
C THR A 97 10.30 -12.95 -7.23
N ILE A 98 11.54 -13.33 -7.48
CA ILE A 98 12.66 -13.22 -6.54
C ILE A 98 13.58 -12.03 -6.86
N ASP A 99 13.32 -11.31 -7.94
CA ASP A 99 14.11 -10.15 -8.34
C ASP A 99 14.04 -9.03 -7.30
N ASN A 100 15.11 -8.23 -7.22
CA ASN A 100 15.19 -7.05 -6.36
C ASN A 100 14.86 -7.32 -4.87
N GLY A 101 15.08 -8.53 -4.40
CA GLY A 101 14.81 -8.93 -3.02
C GLY A 101 13.33 -9.23 -2.72
N ALA A 102 12.44 -9.19 -3.72
CA ALA A 102 11.06 -9.61 -3.56
C ALA A 102 10.97 -11.08 -3.12
N THR A 103 9.88 -11.45 -2.51
CA THR A 103 9.61 -12.77 -1.92
C THR A 103 10.56 -13.13 -0.78
N SER A 104 11.88 -13.00 -0.97
CA SER A 104 12.86 -13.34 0.08
C SER A 104 12.81 -12.38 1.28
N THR A 105 12.66 -11.09 1.05
CA THR A 105 12.52 -10.08 2.12
C THR A 105 11.22 -10.27 2.88
N GLU A 106 10.12 -10.53 2.17
CA GLU A 106 8.80 -10.74 2.74
C GLU A 106 8.75 -12.01 3.61
N ILE A 107 9.30 -13.12 3.13
CA ILE A 107 9.42 -14.37 3.91
C ILE A 107 10.26 -14.14 5.17
N GLN A 108 11.40 -13.47 5.04
CA GLN A 108 12.26 -13.19 6.19
C GLN A 108 11.52 -12.31 7.22
N TYR A 109 10.83 -11.26 6.77
CA TYR A 109 10.07 -10.38 7.64
C TYR A 109 8.99 -11.14 8.40
N LEU A 110 8.13 -11.88 7.68
CA LEU A 110 7.03 -12.66 8.28
C LEU A 110 7.54 -13.74 9.24
N SER A 111 8.65 -14.39 8.91
CA SER A 111 9.25 -15.40 9.80
C SER A 111 9.71 -14.79 11.13
N ARG A 112 10.34 -13.61 11.09
CA ARG A 112 10.77 -12.91 12.32
C ARG A 112 9.59 -12.39 13.12
N LEU A 113 8.56 -11.86 12.44
CA LEU A 113 7.33 -11.42 13.10
C LEU A 113 6.65 -12.60 13.81
N TYR A 114 6.52 -13.75 13.14
CA TYR A 114 5.92 -14.94 13.71
C TYR A 114 6.66 -15.44 14.96
N LEU A 115 7.99 -15.36 14.96
CA LEU A 115 8.79 -15.78 16.12
C LEU A 115 8.68 -14.81 17.30
N ALA A 116 8.26 -13.57 17.06
CA ALA A 116 8.16 -12.52 18.09
C ALA A 116 6.76 -12.39 18.69
N THR A 117 5.74 -12.93 18.01
CA THR A 117 4.32 -12.86 18.43
C THR A 117 3.77 -14.22 18.85
#